data_f363881fb40e768c1374a33fa5c89bd7
#
_entry.id   f363881fb40e768c1374a33fa5c89bd7
#
_cell.length_a   1.000
_cell.length_b   1.000
_cell.length_c   1.000
_cell.angle_alpha   90.00
_cell.angle_beta   90.00
_cell.angle_gamma   90.00
#
_symmetry.space_group_name_H-M   'P 1'
#
loop_
_entity.id
_entity.type
_entity.pdbx_description
1 polymer ?
#
loop_
_entity_poly.entity_id
_entity_poly.type
_entity_poly.pdbx_seq_one_letter_code
_entity_poly.pdbx_strand_id
1 'polypeptide(L)'
;MNYQDIERIAELEEGSNLEFKESTGQLDRSMETLCAFLNGDGGNILYGIKDNGKIIGQEVSDSTKRSIAEAVNRIEPFVELEIAYVPIPETNKYVICIHAECTRYMRPFTYKGRAYMRIESTTTFMPQERYNHLLMERGGKYGWEAIINSDLEISDLDENAILGAVREGIRNGRLPETTIREEIPVILKKFGLLHVGKLNNAAAVLFGKDLYGYPQCLVRMARFKGTTKEEFIDNQRAEGNIYELLDASMAFFFKHLSLSGKINGLYREEELSIPYKALRESCINSLCHRSYHQPGSSVSIAIYDDRVEIRNTGTFPADLPIERLMQEHDSKPQNPIIANVLYKSKILESWGRGIGTMVDECKRVGLPTPEFNTDGNFVWVVFKYNRSSVVNTQQATQQATKFVQELISVVNTNEYSVKEIMSLLKLKDRVNFLKTYLTPALEEGLISMKYPKNPKHPGQKYMLTEKGKALLK
;
A
#
# COMPACT_ATOMS: atom_id res chain seq x y z
N MET A 1 -37.94 -14.99 -10.73
CA MET A 1 -38.46 -16.38 -10.76
C MET A 1 -39.98 -16.33 -10.58
N ASN A 2 -40.76 -17.06 -11.38
CA ASN A 2 -42.23 -17.15 -11.31
C ASN A 2 -42.67 -18.60 -11.02
N TYR A 3 -44.01 -18.85 -10.87
CA TYR A 3 -44.52 -20.18 -10.52
C TYR A 3 -44.24 -21.25 -11.59
N GLN A 4 -44.30 -20.88 -12.88
CA GLN A 4 -43.97 -21.79 -13.98
C GLN A 4 -42.49 -22.19 -13.98
N ASP A 5 -41.60 -21.30 -13.54
CA ASP A 5 -40.19 -21.65 -13.36
C ASP A 5 -40.01 -22.68 -12.24
N ILE A 6 -40.80 -22.54 -11.15
CA ILE A 6 -40.79 -23.51 -10.03
C ILE A 6 -41.30 -24.86 -10.50
N GLU A 7 -42.36 -24.94 -11.28
CA GLU A 7 -42.89 -26.20 -11.84
C GLU A 7 -41.82 -26.94 -12.66
N ARG A 8 -41.11 -26.23 -13.55
CA ARG A 8 -40.02 -26.81 -14.34
C ARG A 8 -38.86 -27.29 -13.49
N ILE A 9 -38.51 -26.58 -12.45
CA ILE A 9 -37.43 -26.97 -11.54
C ILE A 9 -37.84 -28.15 -10.69
N ALA A 10 -39.11 -28.25 -10.28
CA ALA A 10 -39.64 -29.34 -9.50
C ALA A 10 -39.70 -30.71 -10.27
N GLU A 11 -39.62 -30.66 -11.61
CA GLU A 11 -39.50 -31.84 -12.46
C GLU A 11 -38.04 -32.40 -12.50
N LEU A 12 -37.07 -31.62 -12.01
CA LEU A 12 -35.67 -32.07 -11.94
C LEU A 12 -35.44 -32.88 -10.67
N GLU A 13 -34.38 -33.68 -10.66
CA GLU A 13 -33.92 -34.39 -9.48
C GLU A 13 -32.95 -33.57 -8.66
N GLU A 14 -32.90 -33.73 -7.33
CA GLU A 14 -31.87 -33.14 -6.48
C GLU A 14 -30.48 -33.56 -6.95
N GLY A 15 -29.53 -32.65 -6.87
CA GLY A 15 -28.18 -32.92 -7.39
C GLY A 15 -27.12 -31.97 -6.80
N SER A 16 -26.08 -31.78 -7.58
CA SER A 16 -24.94 -30.96 -7.18
C SER A 16 -25.25 -29.46 -7.00
N ASN A 17 -26.37 -28.99 -7.58
CA ASN A 17 -26.77 -27.56 -7.60
C ASN A 17 -28.27 -27.33 -7.31
N LEU A 18 -29.00 -28.36 -6.88
CA LEU A 18 -30.42 -28.27 -6.56
C LEU A 18 -30.74 -29.07 -5.30
N GLU A 19 -31.53 -28.49 -4.39
CA GLU A 19 -31.99 -29.09 -3.15
C GLU A 19 -33.44 -28.70 -2.89
N PHE A 20 -34.28 -29.67 -2.52
CA PHE A 20 -35.68 -29.51 -2.12
C PHE A 20 -35.82 -29.67 -0.61
N LYS A 21 -36.73 -28.89 -0.01
CA LYS A 21 -37.11 -29.01 1.40
C LYS A 21 -38.60 -28.78 1.53
N GLU A 22 -39.25 -29.60 2.34
CA GLU A 22 -40.69 -29.47 2.58
C GLU A 22 -41.04 -28.16 3.28
N SER A 23 -40.13 -27.66 4.14
CA SER A 23 -40.32 -26.38 4.84
C SER A 23 -38.99 -25.82 5.40
N THR A 24 -39.03 -24.61 5.94
CA THR A 24 -37.91 -24.00 6.65
C THR A 24 -37.61 -24.59 8.05
N GLY A 25 -38.26 -25.70 8.44
CA GLY A 25 -38.01 -26.38 9.71
C GLY A 25 -36.60 -26.97 9.88
N GLN A 26 -35.89 -27.20 8.77
CA GLN A 26 -34.50 -27.70 8.74
C GLN A 26 -33.52 -26.66 8.19
N LEU A 27 -33.71 -25.40 8.59
CA LEU A 27 -32.96 -24.26 8.02
C LEU A 27 -31.44 -24.43 8.16
N ASP A 28 -30.93 -24.91 9.29
CA ASP A 28 -29.49 -25.11 9.50
C ASP A 28 -28.89 -26.07 8.47
N ARG A 29 -29.54 -27.23 8.20
CA ARG A 29 -29.07 -28.17 7.18
C ARG A 29 -29.13 -27.61 5.76
N SER A 30 -30.13 -26.79 5.49
CA SER A 30 -30.24 -26.09 4.21
C SER A 30 -29.11 -25.07 4.05
N MET A 31 -28.71 -24.37 5.11
CA MET A 31 -27.59 -23.43 5.06
C MET A 31 -26.23 -24.13 4.90
N GLU A 32 -26.07 -25.35 5.43
CA GLU A 32 -24.90 -26.20 5.15
C GLU A 32 -24.82 -26.55 3.66
N THR A 33 -25.98 -26.90 3.04
CA THR A 33 -26.06 -27.13 1.58
C THR A 33 -25.81 -25.84 0.78
N LEU A 34 -26.38 -24.72 1.20
CA LEU A 34 -26.13 -23.43 0.57
C LEU A 34 -24.64 -23.04 0.61
N CYS A 35 -23.98 -23.25 1.75
CA CYS A 35 -22.55 -23.09 1.89
C CYS A 35 -21.76 -24.02 0.93
N ALA A 36 -22.23 -25.26 0.76
CA ALA A 36 -21.62 -26.20 -0.20
C ALA A 36 -21.80 -25.73 -1.65
N PHE A 37 -22.95 -25.18 -2.02
CA PHE A 37 -23.19 -24.57 -3.34
C PHE A 37 -22.28 -23.38 -3.60
N LEU A 38 -22.14 -22.48 -2.63
CA LEU A 38 -21.20 -21.35 -2.72
C LEU A 38 -19.75 -21.80 -2.90
N ASN A 39 -19.37 -22.93 -2.32
CA ASN A 39 -18.04 -23.52 -2.48
C ASN A 39 -17.89 -24.34 -3.78
N GLY A 40 -18.99 -24.65 -4.43
CA GLY A 40 -19.07 -25.37 -5.71
C GLY A 40 -19.35 -24.43 -6.89
N ASP A 41 -20.27 -24.84 -7.73
CA ASP A 41 -20.67 -24.12 -8.96
C ASP A 41 -21.95 -23.31 -8.80
N GLY A 42 -22.38 -23.05 -7.57
CA GLY A 42 -23.64 -22.41 -7.25
C GLY A 42 -24.81 -23.40 -7.17
N GLY A 43 -26.03 -22.87 -6.99
CA GLY A 43 -27.22 -23.72 -6.94
C GLY A 43 -28.43 -23.07 -6.30
N ASN A 44 -29.52 -23.82 -6.20
CA ASN A 44 -30.80 -23.35 -5.68
C ASN A 44 -31.28 -24.26 -4.54
N ILE A 45 -31.82 -23.67 -3.49
CA ILE A 45 -32.59 -24.38 -2.47
C ILE A 45 -34.04 -23.90 -2.55
N LEU A 46 -34.96 -24.84 -2.68
CA LEU A 46 -36.40 -24.53 -2.76
C LEU A 46 -37.12 -25.17 -1.56
N TYR A 47 -37.78 -24.30 -0.78
CA TYR A 47 -38.65 -24.75 0.32
C TYR A 47 -40.11 -24.78 -0.12
N GLY A 48 -40.82 -25.75 0.35
CA GLY A 48 -42.22 -26.01 -0.04
C GLY A 48 -42.33 -27.05 -1.15
N ILE A 49 -41.25 -27.85 -1.38
CA ILE A 49 -41.22 -28.93 -2.34
C ILE A 49 -40.74 -30.18 -1.63
N LYS A 50 -41.35 -31.31 -1.92
CA LYS A 50 -40.93 -32.63 -1.45
C LYS A 50 -39.80 -33.21 -2.32
N ASP A 51 -39.01 -34.13 -1.81
CA ASP A 51 -37.91 -34.76 -2.52
C ASP A 51 -38.37 -35.45 -3.86
N ASN A 52 -39.65 -35.81 -4.00
CA ASN A 52 -40.24 -36.34 -5.22
C ASN A 52 -40.75 -35.23 -6.19
N GLY A 53 -40.39 -33.98 -6.00
CA GLY A 53 -40.79 -32.84 -6.84
C GLY A 53 -42.22 -32.31 -6.56
N LYS A 54 -43.00 -32.93 -5.64
CA LYS A 54 -44.34 -32.46 -5.34
C LYS A 54 -44.32 -31.10 -4.64
N ILE A 55 -44.89 -30.08 -5.27
CA ILE A 55 -45.04 -28.72 -4.70
C ILE A 55 -46.17 -28.76 -3.66
N ILE A 56 -45.85 -28.43 -2.42
CA ILE A 56 -46.78 -28.38 -1.28
C ILE A 56 -46.95 -26.97 -0.70
N GLY A 57 -45.91 -26.11 -0.92
CA GLY A 57 -45.80 -24.75 -0.38
C GLY A 57 -45.77 -24.71 1.14
N GLN A 58 -45.36 -23.54 1.65
CA GLN A 58 -45.44 -23.24 3.08
C GLN A 58 -45.95 -21.81 3.31
N GLU A 59 -46.47 -21.57 4.51
CA GLU A 59 -46.82 -20.21 4.91
C GLU A 59 -45.56 -19.35 5.17
N VAL A 60 -45.62 -18.10 4.76
CA VAL A 60 -44.52 -17.16 4.93
C VAL A 60 -44.98 -16.01 5.81
N SER A 61 -44.41 -15.92 7.00
CA SER A 61 -44.61 -14.86 7.95
C SER A 61 -43.36 -13.97 8.07
N ASP A 62 -43.46 -12.85 8.76
CA ASP A 62 -42.28 -12.01 9.06
C ASP A 62 -41.24 -12.74 9.92
N SER A 63 -41.69 -13.67 10.78
CA SER A 63 -40.77 -14.55 11.51
C SER A 63 -40.02 -15.50 10.61
N THR A 64 -40.67 -16.05 9.57
CA THR A 64 -40.01 -16.89 8.56
C THR A 64 -38.92 -16.12 7.83
N LYS A 65 -39.23 -14.91 7.36
CA LYS A 65 -38.25 -14.05 6.68
C LYS A 65 -37.06 -13.69 7.57
N ARG A 66 -37.33 -13.36 8.84
CA ARG A 66 -36.29 -13.03 9.82
C ARG A 66 -35.37 -14.25 10.09
N SER A 67 -35.94 -15.43 10.29
CA SER A 67 -35.15 -16.64 10.52
C SER A 67 -34.23 -16.98 9.34
N ILE A 68 -34.71 -16.80 8.10
CA ILE A 68 -33.88 -16.99 6.89
C ILE A 68 -32.74 -15.98 6.87
N ALA A 69 -33.02 -14.69 7.12
CA ALA A 69 -32.00 -13.64 7.12
C ALA A 69 -30.93 -13.88 8.21
N GLU A 70 -31.34 -14.28 9.41
CA GLU A 70 -30.42 -14.64 10.49
C GLU A 70 -29.55 -15.85 10.15
N ALA A 71 -30.09 -16.84 9.44
CA ALA A 71 -29.36 -18.02 9.05
C ALA A 71 -28.34 -17.70 7.94
N VAL A 72 -28.74 -16.91 6.94
CA VAL A 72 -27.85 -16.45 5.85
C VAL A 72 -26.70 -15.62 6.41
N ASN A 73 -26.94 -14.73 7.37
CA ASN A 73 -25.89 -13.90 7.99
C ASN A 73 -24.81 -14.69 8.76
N ARG A 74 -25.00 -16.00 8.95
CA ARG A 74 -23.96 -16.89 9.54
C ARG A 74 -23.05 -17.51 8.51
N ILE A 75 -23.22 -17.18 7.23
CA ILE A 75 -22.30 -17.57 6.16
C ILE A 75 -21.17 -16.56 6.08
N GLU A 76 -19.95 -17.02 6.10
CA GLU A 76 -18.73 -16.21 6.02
C GLU A 76 -17.83 -16.70 4.87
N PRO A 77 -17.25 -15.79 4.08
CA PRO A 77 -17.45 -14.33 4.09
C PRO A 77 -18.88 -13.94 3.71
N PHE A 78 -19.27 -12.69 4.05
CA PHE A 78 -20.60 -12.18 3.67
C PHE A 78 -20.80 -12.27 2.15
N VAL A 79 -21.98 -12.76 1.76
CA VAL A 79 -22.41 -12.87 0.37
C VAL A 79 -23.86 -12.40 0.24
N GLU A 80 -24.13 -11.62 -0.77
CA GLU A 80 -25.49 -11.21 -1.12
C GLU A 80 -26.16 -12.35 -1.87
N LEU A 81 -27.33 -12.81 -1.38
CA LEU A 81 -28.09 -13.92 -1.94
C LEU A 81 -29.45 -13.43 -2.45
N GLU A 82 -29.85 -13.94 -3.61
CA GLU A 82 -31.19 -13.71 -4.12
C GLU A 82 -32.21 -14.64 -3.43
N ILE A 83 -33.19 -14.06 -2.73
CA ILE A 83 -34.26 -14.81 -2.05
C ILE A 83 -35.59 -14.43 -2.68
N ALA A 84 -36.23 -15.37 -3.36
CA ALA A 84 -37.52 -15.18 -4.01
C ALA A 84 -38.62 -15.91 -3.22
N TYR A 85 -39.76 -15.23 -3.02
CA TYR A 85 -40.98 -15.79 -2.43
C TYR A 85 -42.06 -15.89 -3.51
N VAL A 86 -42.21 -17.09 -4.08
CA VAL A 86 -43.08 -17.32 -5.23
C VAL A 86 -44.46 -17.84 -4.74
N PRO A 87 -45.57 -17.09 -4.94
CA PRO A 87 -46.89 -17.50 -4.51
C PRO A 87 -47.39 -18.69 -5.34
N ILE A 88 -48.02 -19.65 -4.70
CA ILE A 88 -48.69 -20.76 -5.36
C ILE A 88 -50.14 -20.33 -5.72
N PRO A 89 -50.54 -20.44 -6.99
CA PRO A 89 -51.90 -20.03 -7.41
C PRO A 89 -52.97 -20.70 -6.54
N GLU A 90 -54.05 -19.98 -6.29
CA GLU A 90 -55.24 -20.41 -5.53
C GLU A 90 -54.99 -20.86 -4.09
N THR A 91 -53.81 -20.50 -3.52
CA THR A 91 -53.44 -20.81 -2.13
C THR A 91 -52.83 -19.61 -1.44
N ASN A 92 -52.74 -19.63 -0.09
CA ASN A 92 -51.99 -18.64 0.69
C ASN A 92 -50.56 -19.12 0.97
N LYS A 93 -50.04 -20.05 0.18
CA LYS A 93 -48.72 -20.65 0.37
C LYS A 93 -47.72 -20.16 -0.68
N TYR A 94 -46.45 -20.27 -0.35
CA TYR A 94 -45.35 -19.86 -1.18
C TYR A 94 -44.32 -20.99 -1.32
N VAL A 95 -43.61 -20.99 -2.43
CA VAL A 95 -42.32 -21.64 -2.54
C VAL A 95 -41.25 -20.58 -2.31
N ILE A 96 -40.29 -20.84 -1.41
CA ILE A 96 -39.16 -19.94 -1.14
C ILE A 96 -37.97 -20.50 -1.92
N CYS A 97 -37.36 -19.72 -2.78
CA CYS A 97 -36.14 -20.06 -3.48
C CYS A 97 -34.97 -19.20 -2.96
N ILE A 98 -33.87 -19.83 -2.57
CA ILE A 98 -32.61 -19.16 -2.28
C ILE A 98 -31.62 -19.56 -3.35
N HIS A 99 -31.11 -18.58 -4.09
CA HIS A 99 -30.12 -18.79 -5.13
C HIS A 99 -28.73 -18.42 -4.64
N ALA A 100 -27.78 -19.34 -4.81
CA ALA A 100 -26.36 -19.15 -4.57
C ALA A 100 -25.62 -19.03 -5.90
N GLU A 101 -25.09 -17.85 -6.20
CA GLU A 101 -24.22 -17.67 -7.35
C GLU A 101 -22.79 -18.10 -7.03
N CYS A 102 -22.11 -18.70 -8.02
CA CYS A 102 -20.72 -19.12 -7.88
C CYS A 102 -19.78 -17.92 -7.88
N THR A 103 -19.26 -17.55 -6.72
CA THR A 103 -18.27 -16.49 -6.55
C THR A 103 -16.89 -17.09 -6.24
N ARG A 104 -16.21 -17.60 -7.29
CA ARG A 104 -14.94 -18.35 -7.13
C ARG A 104 -13.85 -17.59 -6.35
N TYR A 105 -13.78 -16.26 -6.47
CA TYR A 105 -12.79 -15.42 -5.78
C TYR A 105 -13.07 -15.23 -4.28
N MET A 106 -14.28 -15.58 -3.80
CA MET A 106 -14.65 -15.46 -2.38
C MET A 106 -14.51 -16.78 -1.61
N ARG A 107 -14.40 -17.90 -2.32
CA ARG A 107 -14.25 -19.24 -1.69
C ARG A 107 -12.94 -19.35 -0.90
N PRO A 108 -12.87 -20.12 0.19
CA PRO A 108 -13.96 -20.95 0.74
C PRO A 108 -14.93 -20.14 1.60
N PHE A 109 -16.21 -20.53 1.53
CA PHE A 109 -17.27 -20.11 2.44
C PHE A 109 -17.41 -21.07 3.60
N THR A 110 -17.83 -20.54 4.76
CA THR A 110 -18.15 -21.33 5.95
C THR A 110 -19.54 -21.02 6.46
N TYR A 111 -20.21 -21.99 7.06
CA TYR A 111 -21.41 -21.81 7.83
C TYR A 111 -21.13 -22.20 9.28
N LYS A 112 -21.35 -21.29 10.21
CA LYS A 112 -20.98 -21.47 11.65
C LYS A 112 -19.52 -21.92 11.83
N GLY A 113 -18.58 -21.35 11.04
CA GLY A 113 -17.15 -21.62 11.10
C GLY A 113 -16.72 -22.97 10.47
N ARG A 114 -17.60 -23.68 9.76
CA ARG A 114 -17.28 -24.93 9.06
C ARG A 114 -17.55 -24.82 7.57
N ALA A 115 -16.62 -25.29 6.76
CA ALA A 115 -16.78 -25.34 5.32
C ALA A 115 -17.45 -26.65 4.89
N TYR A 116 -18.34 -26.57 3.92
CA TYR A 116 -19.08 -27.68 3.36
C TYR A 116 -18.84 -27.80 1.86
N MET A 117 -18.95 -28.99 1.34
CA MET A 117 -18.89 -29.32 -0.09
C MET A 117 -20.02 -30.26 -0.48
N ARG A 118 -20.41 -30.21 -1.75
CA ARG A 118 -21.43 -31.07 -2.31
C ARG A 118 -20.78 -32.18 -3.16
N ILE A 119 -21.21 -33.42 -2.96
CA ILE A 119 -20.87 -34.55 -3.79
C ILE A 119 -22.22 -35.17 -4.22
N GLU A 120 -22.54 -35.04 -5.51
CA GLU A 120 -23.86 -35.36 -6.05
C GLU A 120 -24.98 -34.67 -5.26
N SER A 121 -25.88 -35.40 -4.60
CA SER A 121 -26.94 -34.87 -3.75
C SER A 121 -26.61 -34.81 -2.26
N THR A 122 -25.35 -35.11 -1.87
CA THR A 122 -24.96 -35.18 -0.45
C THR A 122 -24.07 -34.00 -0.04
N THR A 123 -24.46 -33.31 1.03
CA THR A 123 -23.64 -32.25 1.67
C THR A 123 -22.75 -32.87 2.74
N THR A 124 -21.45 -32.62 2.65
CA THR A 124 -20.45 -33.16 3.58
C THR A 124 -19.51 -32.04 4.05
N PHE A 125 -18.78 -32.27 5.15
CA PHE A 125 -17.69 -31.41 5.55
C PHE A 125 -16.62 -31.38 4.47
N MET A 126 -16.11 -30.19 4.19
CA MET A 126 -14.98 -30.02 3.28
C MET A 126 -13.69 -30.52 3.95
N PRO A 127 -12.91 -31.43 3.31
CA PRO A 127 -11.61 -31.82 3.81
C PRO A 127 -10.67 -30.61 3.94
N GLN A 128 -9.81 -30.62 4.97
CA GLN A 128 -8.87 -29.51 5.23
C GLN A 128 -7.95 -29.22 4.04
N GLU A 129 -7.53 -30.24 3.32
CA GLU A 129 -6.71 -30.09 2.11
C GLU A 129 -7.45 -29.29 1.02
N ARG A 130 -8.74 -29.61 0.78
CA ARG A 130 -9.56 -28.88 -0.19
C ARG A 130 -9.82 -27.45 0.26
N TYR A 131 -10.07 -27.22 1.55
CA TYR A 131 -10.22 -25.90 2.15
C TYR A 131 -8.96 -25.05 1.92
N ASN A 132 -7.79 -25.59 2.23
CA ASN A 132 -6.50 -24.92 2.02
C ASN A 132 -6.25 -24.63 0.54
N HIS A 133 -6.62 -25.54 -0.36
CA HIS A 133 -6.51 -25.33 -1.81
C HIS A 133 -7.38 -24.14 -2.28
N LEU A 134 -8.63 -24.05 -1.81
CA LEU A 134 -9.50 -22.89 -2.13
C LEU A 134 -8.97 -21.57 -1.54
N LEU A 135 -8.37 -21.60 -0.34
CA LEU A 135 -7.70 -20.43 0.21
C LEU A 135 -6.52 -19.98 -0.66
N MET A 136 -5.73 -20.92 -1.18
CA MET A 136 -4.63 -20.63 -2.10
C MET A 136 -5.14 -20.10 -3.44
N GLU A 137 -6.22 -20.69 -4.00
CA GLU A 137 -6.87 -20.18 -5.21
C GLU A 137 -7.40 -18.76 -5.02
N ARG A 138 -8.00 -18.45 -3.87
CA ARG A 138 -8.46 -17.10 -3.51
C ARG A 138 -7.33 -16.09 -3.49
N GLY A 139 -6.14 -16.46 -3.00
CA GLY A 139 -4.96 -15.60 -2.93
C GLY A 139 -4.14 -15.51 -4.22
N GLY A 140 -4.21 -16.51 -5.11
CA GLY A 140 -3.27 -16.68 -6.22
C GLY A 140 -3.76 -16.17 -7.57
N LYS A 141 -4.72 -16.82 -8.17
CA LYS A 141 -5.14 -16.55 -9.56
C LYS A 141 -6.11 -15.38 -9.71
N TYR A 142 -6.85 -15.05 -8.64
CA TYR A 142 -7.88 -14.02 -8.59
C TYR A 142 -7.65 -13.07 -7.41
N GLY A 143 -6.40 -12.64 -7.18
CA GLY A 143 -6.06 -11.68 -6.13
C GLY A 143 -6.92 -10.41 -6.22
N TRP A 144 -6.98 -9.65 -5.14
CA TRP A 144 -7.74 -8.40 -5.02
C TRP A 144 -7.57 -7.48 -6.24
N GLU A 145 -6.37 -7.42 -6.79
CA GLU A 145 -6.03 -6.59 -7.94
C GLU A 145 -6.79 -6.94 -9.23
N ALA A 146 -7.19 -8.22 -9.38
CA ALA A 146 -7.89 -8.74 -10.57
C ALA A 146 -9.42 -8.62 -10.47
N ILE A 147 -9.97 -8.26 -9.30
CA ILE A 147 -11.41 -8.07 -9.12
C ILE A 147 -11.88 -6.94 -10.03
N ILE A 148 -12.90 -7.24 -10.82
CA ILE A 148 -13.56 -6.24 -11.67
C ILE A 148 -14.23 -5.20 -10.80
N ASN A 149 -13.96 -3.93 -11.09
CA ASN A 149 -14.59 -2.81 -10.45
C ASN A 149 -15.69 -2.26 -11.37
N SER A 150 -16.95 -2.42 -10.95
CA SER A 150 -18.10 -1.97 -11.73
C SER A 150 -18.24 -0.44 -11.77
N ASP A 151 -17.71 0.24 -10.78
CA ASP A 151 -17.87 1.68 -10.56
C ASP A 151 -16.72 2.50 -11.18
N LEU A 152 -15.68 1.83 -11.70
CA LEU A 152 -14.52 2.47 -12.30
C LEU A 152 -14.67 2.54 -13.82
N GLU A 153 -14.56 3.75 -14.37
CA GLU A 153 -14.56 4.02 -15.80
C GLU A 153 -13.17 4.45 -16.29
N ILE A 154 -12.93 4.38 -17.60
CA ILE A 154 -11.66 4.82 -18.21
C ILE A 154 -11.43 6.31 -17.97
N SER A 155 -12.48 7.12 -17.91
CA SER A 155 -12.44 8.55 -17.59
C SER A 155 -11.89 8.86 -16.20
N ASP A 156 -11.97 7.91 -15.26
CA ASP A 156 -11.45 8.05 -13.90
C ASP A 156 -9.95 7.79 -13.81
N LEU A 157 -9.34 7.31 -14.88
CA LEU A 157 -7.90 7.06 -14.95
C LEU A 157 -7.13 8.28 -15.48
N ASP A 158 -5.93 8.48 -14.97
CA ASP A 158 -5.01 9.52 -15.45
C ASP A 158 -4.33 9.07 -16.75
N GLU A 159 -4.80 9.63 -17.87
CA GLU A 159 -4.25 9.36 -19.19
C GLU A 159 -2.77 9.74 -19.31
N ASN A 160 -2.33 10.83 -18.65
CA ASN A 160 -0.93 11.25 -18.67
C ASN A 160 -0.03 10.24 -17.96
N ALA A 161 -0.48 9.66 -16.84
CA ALA A 161 0.23 8.62 -16.14
C ALA A 161 0.31 7.33 -16.98
N ILE A 162 -0.78 6.94 -17.67
CA ILE A 162 -0.79 5.80 -18.59
C ILE A 162 0.22 6.00 -19.73
N LEU A 163 0.15 7.15 -20.41
CA LEU A 163 1.07 7.47 -21.49
C LEU A 163 2.51 7.65 -21.00
N GLY A 164 2.70 8.14 -19.77
CA GLY A 164 4.00 8.20 -19.10
C GLY A 164 4.62 6.81 -18.94
N ALA A 165 3.84 5.86 -18.44
CA ALA A 165 4.25 4.46 -18.30
C ALA A 165 4.61 3.83 -19.66
N VAL A 166 3.84 4.12 -20.70
CA VAL A 166 4.12 3.66 -22.07
C VAL A 166 5.43 4.26 -22.60
N ARG A 167 5.64 5.59 -22.43
CA ARG A 167 6.88 6.26 -22.89
C ARG A 167 8.13 5.66 -22.25
N GLU A 168 8.09 5.44 -20.93
CA GLU A 168 9.20 4.80 -20.21
C GLU A 168 9.41 3.35 -20.67
N GLY A 169 8.34 2.61 -20.93
CA GLY A 169 8.41 1.26 -21.48
C GLY A 169 9.08 1.21 -22.85
N ILE A 170 8.73 2.13 -23.76
CA ILE A 170 9.33 2.27 -25.10
C ILE A 170 10.80 2.67 -24.99
N ARG A 171 11.10 3.71 -24.21
CA ARG A 171 12.48 4.21 -23.99
C ARG A 171 13.44 3.11 -23.53
N ASN A 172 12.94 2.16 -22.77
CA ASN A 172 13.72 1.06 -22.21
C ASN A 172 13.57 -0.26 -22.98
N GLY A 173 12.96 -0.24 -24.18
CA GLY A 173 12.82 -1.40 -25.06
C GLY A 173 11.87 -2.50 -24.55
N ARG A 174 10.98 -2.19 -23.58
CA ARG A 174 10.01 -3.13 -23.02
C ARG A 174 8.64 -3.08 -23.68
N LEU A 175 8.37 -2.03 -24.44
CA LEU A 175 7.17 -1.86 -25.26
C LEU A 175 7.56 -1.45 -26.68
N PRO A 176 6.79 -1.87 -27.70
CA PRO A 176 6.96 -1.41 -29.08
C PRO A 176 6.71 0.09 -29.21
N GLU A 177 7.43 0.79 -30.07
CA GLU A 177 7.22 2.22 -30.34
C GLU A 177 5.79 2.56 -30.79
N THR A 178 5.13 1.62 -31.46
CA THR A 178 3.76 1.78 -31.95
C THR A 178 2.75 1.94 -30.81
N THR A 179 3.06 1.44 -29.61
CA THR A 179 2.13 1.45 -28.44
C THR A 179 1.71 2.86 -28.05
N ILE A 180 2.54 3.89 -28.23
CA ILE A 180 2.20 5.28 -27.88
C ILE A 180 1.10 5.87 -28.77
N ARG A 181 0.83 5.27 -29.94
CA ARG A 181 -0.21 5.71 -30.90
C ARG A 181 -1.51 4.93 -30.73
N GLU A 182 -1.54 3.95 -29.83
CA GLU A 182 -2.73 3.15 -29.57
C GLU A 182 -3.71 3.91 -28.68
N GLU A 183 -5.00 3.60 -28.84
CA GLU A 183 -6.03 4.15 -27.97
C GLU A 183 -5.89 3.61 -26.53
N ILE A 184 -6.26 4.41 -25.54
CA ILE A 184 -6.15 4.05 -24.12
C ILE A 184 -6.78 2.69 -23.79
N PRO A 185 -8.00 2.32 -24.29
CA PRO A 185 -8.57 1.00 -24.04
C PRO A 185 -7.69 -0.17 -24.51
N VAL A 186 -6.97 0.01 -25.63
CA VAL A 186 -6.07 -1.00 -26.18
C VAL A 186 -4.84 -1.16 -25.29
N ILE A 187 -4.27 -0.05 -24.82
CA ILE A 187 -3.14 -0.04 -23.90
C ILE A 187 -3.53 -0.74 -22.56
N LEU A 188 -4.68 -0.36 -22.00
CA LEU A 188 -5.18 -0.96 -20.76
C LEU A 188 -5.41 -2.47 -20.88
N LYS A 189 -5.95 -2.93 -22.04
CA LYS A 189 -6.09 -4.36 -22.33
C LYS A 189 -4.74 -5.08 -22.39
N LYS A 190 -3.73 -4.50 -23.04
CA LYS A 190 -2.36 -5.04 -23.08
C LYS A 190 -1.67 -5.06 -21.72
N PHE A 191 -2.03 -4.15 -20.83
CA PHE A 191 -1.58 -4.14 -19.44
C PHE A 191 -2.33 -5.14 -18.56
N GLY A 192 -3.41 -5.76 -19.03
CA GLY A 192 -4.24 -6.66 -18.24
C GLY A 192 -5.17 -5.93 -17.27
N LEU A 193 -5.49 -4.67 -17.54
CA LEU A 193 -6.30 -3.80 -16.69
C LEU A 193 -7.75 -3.69 -17.15
N LEU A 194 -8.04 -4.06 -18.40
CA LEU A 194 -9.35 -3.99 -19.02
C LEU A 194 -9.78 -5.37 -19.53
N HIS A 195 -10.89 -5.91 -19.03
CA HIS A 195 -11.47 -7.19 -19.42
C HIS A 195 -12.95 -7.02 -19.78
N VAL A 196 -13.33 -7.42 -21.00
CA VAL A 196 -14.72 -7.33 -21.49
C VAL A 196 -15.37 -5.95 -21.23
N GLY A 197 -14.59 -4.88 -21.47
CA GLY A 197 -15.03 -3.50 -21.28
C GLY A 197 -15.09 -3.01 -19.83
N LYS A 198 -14.64 -3.81 -18.86
CA LYS A 198 -14.60 -3.47 -17.44
C LYS A 198 -13.16 -3.41 -16.91
N LEU A 199 -12.90 -2.43 -16.05
CA LEU A 199 -11.62 -2.27 -15.37
C LEU A 199 -11.54 -3.13 -14.11
N ASN A 200 -10.32 -3.50 -13.72
CA ASN A 200 -10.06 -4.17 -12.45
C ASN A 200 -9.47 -3.19 -11.41
N ASN A 201 -9.33 -3.65 -10.16
CA ASN A 201 -8.78 -2.82 -9.07
C ASN A 201 -7.33 -2.39 -9.32
N ALA A 202 -6.53 -3.18 -10.06
CA ALA A 202 -5.18 -2.79 -10.44
C ALA A 202 -5.16 -1.51 -11.27
N ALA A 203 -6.17 -1.28 -12.12
CA ALA A 203 -6.27 -0.05 -12.90
C ALA A 203 -6.42 1.19 -12.01
N ALA A 204 -7.26 1.11 -10.96
CA ALA A 204 -7.42 2.19 -9.99
C ALA A 204 -6.10 2.49 -9.27
N VAL A 205 -5.45 1.47 -8.72
CA VAL A 205 -4.20 1.62 -7.95
C VAL A 205 -3.06 2.17 -8.79
N LEU A 206 -2.98 1.77 -10.07
CA LEU A 206 -1.93 2.23 -10.98
C LEU A 206 -2.19 3.63 -11.54
N PHE A 207 -3.44 3.96 -11.89
CA PHE A 207 -3.74 5.12 -12.70
C PHE A 207 -4.96 5.91 -12.26
N GLY A 208 -5.61 5.57 -11.15
CA GLY A 208 -6.78 6.30 -10.66
C GLY A 208 -6.45 7.75 -10.31
N LYS A 209 -7.35 8.70 -10.69
CA LYS A 209 -7.28 10.12 -10.32
C LYS A 209 -7.82 10.36 -8.92
N ASP A 210 -8.93 9.69 -8.58
CA ASP A 210 -9.57 9.75 -7.27
C ASP A 210 -9.60 8.34 -6.67
N LEU A 211 -9.01 8.21 -5.49
CA LEU A 211 -8.88 6.96 -4.76
C LEU A 211 -9.65 6.97 -3.43
N TYR A 212 -10.71 7.78 -3.33
CA TYR A 212 -11.57 7.84 -2.14
C TYR A 212 -12.09 6.46 -1.71
N GLY A 213 -12.44 5.61 -2.67
CA GLY A 213 -12.84 4.22 -2.43
C GLY A 213 -11.70 3.26 -2.05
N TYR A 214 -10.45 3.74 -2.04
CA TYR A 214 -9.24 2.94 -1.80
C TYR A 214 -8.36 3.53 -0.70
N PRO A 215 -8.83 3.56 0.57
CA PRO A 215 -8.10 4.17 1.69
C PRO A 215 -6.73 3.52 1.96
N GLN A 216 -6.51 2.31 1.43
CA GLN A 216 -5.21 1.64 1.47
C GLN A 216 -4.18 2.24 0.48
N CYS A 217 -4.58 3.04 -0.52
CA CYS A 217 -3.67 3.75 -1.41
C CYS A 217 -3.08 4.98 -0.69
N LEU A 218 -2.31 4.71 0.35
CA LEU A 218 -1.79 5.65 1.32
C LEU A 218 -0.35 5.29 1.70
N VAL A 219 0.51 6.31 1.75
CA VAL A 219 1.83 6.25 2.40
C VAL A 219 1.85 7.22 3.58
N ARG A 220 2.22 6.73 4.76
CA ARG A 220 2.47 7.54 5.96
C ARG A 220 3.96 7.69 6.15
N MET A 221 4.42 8.93 6.29
CA MET A 221 5.83 9.27 6.37
C MET A 221 6.09 10.07 7.62
N ALA A 222 7.09 9.68 8.40
CA ALA A 222 7.46 10.37 9.62
C ALA A 222 8.98 10.52 9.75
N ARG A 223 9.44 11.70 10.19
CA ARG A 223 10.80 11.96 10.68
C ARG A 223 10.73 12.09 12.20
N PHE A 224 11.35 11.16 12.89
CA PHE A 224 11.43 11.16 14.35
C PHE A 224 12.74 11.78 14.82
N LYS A 225 12.71 12.38 16.00
CA LYS A 225 13.91 12.82 16.73
C LYS A 225 14.42 11.63 17.56
N GLY A 226 15.72 11.38 17.47
CA GLY A 226 16.32 10.23 18.15
C GLY A 226 16.03 8.92 17.43
N THR A 227 15.93 7.85 18.23
CA THR A 227 15.80 6.46 17.75
C THR A 227 14.46 5.80 18.09
N THR A 228 13.53 6.55 18.70
CA THR A 228 12.20 6.10 19.11
C THR A 228 11.11 6.88 18.38
N LYS A 229 9.85 6.42 18.51
CA LYS A 229 8.67 7.06 17.89
C LYS A 229 8.02 8.12 18.80
N GLU A 230 8.73 8.65 19.77
CA GLU A 230 8.15 9.55 20.79
C GLU A 230 7.95 10.98 20.29
N GLU A 231 8.90 11.53 19.54
CA GLU A 231 8.86 12.93 19.10
C GLU A 231 8.97 13.04 17.57
N PHE A 232 7.96 13.67 16.94
CA PHE A 232 7.97 13.94 15.50
C PHE A 232 8.70 15.25 15.20
N ILE A 233 9.58 15.21 14.21
CA ILE A 233 10.11 16.41 13.54
C ILE A 233 9.21 16.80 12.39
N ASP A 234 8.71 15.78 11.64
CA ASP A 234 7.76 15.96 10.53
C ASP A 234 6.89 14.70 10.42
N ASN A 235 5.62 14.90 10.02
CA ASN A 235 4.67 13.83 9.82
C ASN A 235 3.77 14.19 8.63
N GLN A 236 3.82 13.37 7.57
CA GLN A 236 3.09 13.57 6.33
C GLN A 236 2.31 12.33 5.93
N ARG A 237 1.23 12.56 5.17
CA ARG A 237 0.44 11.54 4.51
C ARG A 237 0.35 11.88 3.04
N ALA A 238 0.52 10.89 2.19
CA ALA A 238 0.28 10.99 0.76
C ALA A 238 -0.75 9.94 0.35
N GLU A 239 -1.79 10.37 -0.33
CA GLU A 239 -2.84 9.55 -0.92
C GLU A 239 -2.75 9.71 -2.43
N GLY A 240 -2.97 8.62 -3.19
CA GLY A 240 -2.86 8.66 -4.63
C GLY A 240 -2.53 7.31 -5.24
N ASN A 241 -2.34 7.28 -6.55
CA ASN A 241 -1.90 6.10 -7.28
C ASN A 241 -0.41 5.78 -6.99
N ILE A 242 0.04 4.60 -7.44
CA ILE A 242 1.41 4.12 -7.13
C ILE A 242 2.50 5.12 -7.54
N TYR A 243 2.34 5.82 -8.67
CA TYR A 243 3.34 6.78 -9.16
C TYR A 243 3.41 8.00 -8.25
N GLU A 244 2.26 8.56 -7.88
CA GLU A 244 2.16 9.69 -6.95
C GLU A 244 2.69 9.34 -5.56
N LEU A 245 2.37 8.13 -5.06
CA LEU A 245 2.87 7.64 -3.77
C LEU A 245 4.38 7.43 -3.78
N LEU A 246 4.94 6.93 -4.89
CA LEU A 246 6.39 6.80 -5.04
C LEU A 246 7.08 8.16 -5.06
N ASP A 247 6.56 9.11 -5.85
CA ASP A 247 7.12 10.46 -5.96
C ASP A 247 7.08 11.20 -4.62
N ALA A 248 5.95 11.12 -3.89
CA ALA A 248 5.83 11.69 -2.55
C ALA A 248 6.83 11.08 -1.56
N SER A 249 7.03 9.76 -1.62
CA SER A 249 8.00 9.05 -0.79
C SER A 249 9.43 9.51 -1.07
N MET A 250 9.79 9.64 -2.34
CA MET A 250 11.11 10.11 -2.74
C MET A 250 11.35 11.58 -2.36
N ALA A 251 10.33 12.44 -2.53
CA ALA A 251 10.40 13.85 -2.08
C ALA A 251 10.63 13.95 -0.56
N PHE A 252 9.96 13.09 0.23
CA PHE A 252 10.16 13.02 1.68
C PHE A 252 11.58 12.62 2.06
N PHE A 253 12.20 11.66 1.36
CA PHE A 253 13.60 11.31 1.58
C PHE A 253 14.55 12.47 1.25
N PHE A 254 14.35 13.16 0.12
CA PHE A 254 15.16 14.32 -0.23
C PHE A 254 15.05 15.47 0.79
N LYS A 255 13.88 15.62 1.43
CA LYS A 255 13.66 16.64 2.46
C LYS A 255 14.40 16.31 3.76
N HIS A 256 14.50 15.05 4.15
CA HIS A 256 14.92 14.64 5.49
C HIS A 256 16.24 13.88 5.58
N LEU A 257 16.78 13.40 4.47
CA LEU A 257 18.07 12.75 4.44
C LEU A 257 19.15 13.77 4.03
N SER A 258 20.29 13.73 4.71
CA SER A 258 21.42 14.57 4.37
C SER A 258 22.00 14.21 3.01
N LEU A 259 22.39 15.26 2.25
CA LEU A 259 23.12 15.13 1.00
C LEU A 259 24.62 15.21 1.29
N SER A 260 25.36 14.16 0.94
CA SER A 260 26.82 14.20 0.89
C SER A 260 27.27 14.52 -0.53
N GLY A 261 28.17 15.52 -0.68
CA GLY A 261 28.74 15.86 -2.00
C GLY A 261 30.15 15.30 -2.13
N LYS A 262 30.39 14.45 -3.12
CA LYS A 262 31.75 14.08 -3.56
C LYS A 262 32.11 14.89 -4.80
N ILE A 263 33.28 15.48 -4.80
CA ILE A 263 33.82 16.17 -5.98
C ILE A 263 34.51 15.11 -6.83
N ASN A 264 33.98 14.88 -8.03
CA ASN A 264 34.54 13.95 -9.01
C ASN A 264 34.95 14.77 -10.26
N GLY A 265 36.21 15.14 -10.30
CA GLY A 265 36.74 16.06 -11.34
C GLY A 265 36.12 17.45 -11.23
N LEU A 266 35.44 17.92 -12.28
CA LEU A 266 34.77 19.24 -12.35
C LEU A 266 33.31 19.21 -11.83
N TYR A 267 32.76 18.04 -11.51
CA TYR A 267 31.37 17.86 -11.11
C TYR A 267 31.27 17.49 -9.63
N ARG A 268 30.30 18.09 -8.96
CA ARG A 268 29.87 17.70 -7.62
C ARG A 268 28.73 16.71 -7.77
N GLU A 269 28.96 15.46 -7.39
CA GLU A 269 27.91 14.45 -7.28
C GLU A 269 27.32 14.51 -5.86
N GLU A 270 26.02 14.73 -5.78
CA GLU A 270 25.29 14.74 -4.50
C GLU A 270 24.59 13.40 -4.33
N GLU A 271 24.82 12.77 -3.19
CA GLU A 271 24.23 11.48 -2.84
C GLU A 271 23.56 11.56 -1.45
N LEU A 272 22.35 11.00 -1.35
CA LEU A 272 21.66 10.87 -0.08
C LEU A 272 22.43 9.98 0.89
N SER A 273 22.28 10.22 2.20
CA SER A 273 22.90 9.39 3.26
C SER A 273 22.54 7.90 3.17
N ILE A 274 21.44 7.56 2.51
CA ILE A 274 21.12 6.22 2.00
C ILE A 274 20.91 6.35 0.48
N PRO A 275 21.50 5.49 -0.37
CA PRO A 275 21.45 5.62 -1.81
C PRO A 275 20.02 5.71 -2.35
N TYR A 276 19.79 6.68 -3.24
CA TYR A 276 18.51 6.90 -3.90
C TYR A 276 17.91 5.63 -4.51
N LYS A 277 18.76 4.84 -5.21
CA LYS A 277 18.30 3.61 -5.87
C LYS A 277 17.83 2.56 -4.87
N ALA A 278 18.49 2.45 -3.71
CA ALA A 278 18.10 1.50 -2.67
C ALA A 278 16.75 1.89 -2.03
N LEU A 279 16.56 3.17 -1.72
CA LEU A 279 15.29 3.69 -1.17
C LEU A 279 14.15 3.55 -2.17
N ARG A 280 14.38 3.93 -3.43
CA ARG A 280 13.38 3.81 -4.48
C ARG A 280 12.95 2.36 -4.70
N GLU A 281 13.89 1.43 -4.75
CA GLU A 281 13.61 0.00 -4.90
C GLU A 281 12.79 -0.53 -3.71
N SER A 282 13.15 -0.15 -2.49
CA SER A 282 12.40 -0.56 -1.30
C SER A 282 10.97 0.00 -1.30
N CYS A 283 10.76 1.26 -1.71
CA CYS A 283 9.43 1.87 -1.80
C CYS A 283 8.57 1.17 -2.85
N ILE A 284 9.11 0.95 -4.07
CA ILE A 284 8.34 0.32 -5.12
C ILE A 284 7.99 -1.13 -4.79
N ASN A 285 8.91 -1.86 -4.15
CA ASN A 285 8.64 -3.20 -3.65
C ASN A 285 7.53 -3.19 -2.59
N SER A 286 7.57 -2.24 -1.66
CA SER A 286 6.54 -2.09 -0.63
C SER A 286 5.16 -1.74 -1.21
N LEU A 287 5.10 -0.93 -2.26
CA LEU A 287 3.86 -0.59 -2.97
C LEU A 287 3.36 -1.74 -3.85
N CYS A 288 4.28 -2.47 -4.52
CA CYS A 288 3.93 -3.58 -5.41
C CYS A 288 3.50 -4.83 -4.64
N HIS A 289 4.21 -5.20 -3.57
CA HIS A 289 4.04 -6.47 -2.86
C HIS A 289 3.15 -6.39 -1.62
N ARG A 290 2.54 -5.25 -1.32
CA ARG A 290 1.63 -5.13 -0.18
C ARG A 290 0.33 -5.91 -0.37
N SER A 291 -0.33 -6.24 0.73
CA SER A 291 -1.71 -6.73 0.70
C SER A 291 -2.69 -5.56 0.54
N TYR A 292 -3.40 -5.53 -0.59
CA TYR A 292 -4.45 -4.53 -0.87
C TYR A 292 -5.83 -4.92 -0.33
N HIS A 293 -5.99 -6.11 0.25
CA HIS A 293 -7.26 -6.56 0.85
C HIS A 293 -7.65 -5.80 2.13
N GLN A 294 -6.71 -5.12 2.76
CA GLN A 294 -6.91 -4.49 4.06
C GLN A 294 -7.06 -2.97 3.91
N PRO A 295 -8.29 -2.42 3.92
CA PRO A 295 -8.51 -0.99 3.71
C PRO A 295 -7.82 -0.09 4.74
N GLY A 296 -7.68 -0.54 5.99
CA GLY A 296 -7.01 0.20 7.06
C GLY A 296 -5.48 0.18 7.02
N SER A 297 -4.88 -0.48 6.02
CA SER A 297 -3.43 -0.62 5.90
C SER A 297 -2.80 0.50 5.07
N SER A 298 -1.50 0.74 5.28
CA SER A 298 -0.72 1.70 4.51
C SER A 298 0.73 1.25 4.41
N VAL A 299 1.46 1.76 3.42
CA VAL A 299 2.92 1.76 3.49
C VAL A 299 3.33 2.82 4.51
N SER A 300 4.34 2.54 5.32
CA SER A 300 4.88 3.50 6.27
C SER A 300 6.39 3.66 6.10
N ILE A 301 6.83 4.92 6.12
CA ILE A 301 8.23 5.32 6.06
C ILE A 301 8.55 6.04 7.36
N ALA A 302 9.53 5.53 8.10
CA ALA A 302 9.99 6.13 9.35
C ALA A 302 11.50 6.42 9.26
N ILE A 303 11.86 7.69 9.38
CA ILE A 303 13.25 8.16 9.39
C ILE A 303 13.62 8.50 10.82
N TYR A 304 14.63 7.82 11.36
CA TYR A 304 15.23 8.06 12.68
C TYR A 304 16.63 8.68 12.53
N ASP A 305 17.27 9.00 13.64
CA ASP A 305 18.65 9.52 13.62
C ASP A 305 19.68 8.44 13.26
N ASP A 306 19.33 7.15 13.45
CA ASP A 306 20.23 6.01 13.23
C ASP A 306 19.85 5.11 12.04
N ARG A 307 18.62 5.25 11.49
CA ARG A 307 18.09 4.36 10.45
C ARG A 307 16.90 4.91 9.71
N VAL A 308 16.56 4.26 8.60
CA VAL A 308 15.29 4.41 7.88
C VAL A 308 14.58 3.05 7.88
N GLU A 309 13.29 3.04 8.19
CA GLU A 309 12.41 1.86 8.11
C GLU A 309 11.33 2.10 7.05
N ILE A 310 11.14 1.13 6.14
CA ILE A 310 10.06 1.13 5.16
C ILE A 310 9.26 -0.15 5.38
N ARG A 311 7.96 -0.02 5.71
CA ARG A 311 7.10 -1.13 6.13
C ARG A 311 5.81 -1.15 5.33
N ASN A 312 5.36 -2.35 4.94
CA ASN A 312 4.06 -2.60 4.30
C ASN A 312 3.35 -3.81 4.93
N THR A 313 2.04 -3.89 4.75
CA THR A 313 1.26 -5.10 5.05
C THR A 313 1.53 -6.17 4.00
N GLY A 314 1.65 -7.41 4.44
CA GLY A 314 1.91 -8.57 3.59
C GLY A 314 2.85 -9.55 4.27
N THR A 315 3.15 -10.62 3.55
CA THR A 315 4.07 -11.68 3.98
C THR A 315 5.00 -12.03 2.83
N PHE A 316 6.16 -12.60 3.14
CA PHE A 316 6.95 -13.27 2.12
C PHE A 316 6.24 -14.56 1.66
N PRO A 317 6.44 -15.00 0.40
CA PRO A 317 5.97 -16.31 -0.04
C PRO A 317 6.48 -17.42 0.90
N ALA A 318 5.63 -18.42 1.17
CA ALA A 318 5.96 -19.50 2.12
C ALA A 318 7.22 -20.31 1.73
N ASP A 319 7.53 -20.35 0.45
CA ASP A 319 8.72 -21.01 -0.12
C ASP A 319 9.94 -20.10 -0.21
N LEU A 320 9.85 -18.84 0.23
CA LEU A 320 10.93 -17.87 0.24
C LEU A 320 11.14 -17.29 1.66
N PRO A 321 11.78 -18.05 2.56
CA PRO A 321 12.12 -17.56 3.88
C PRO A 321 13.15 -16.42 3.82
N ILE A 322 13.21 -15.59 4.87
CA ILE A 322 14.06 -14.39 4.92
C ILE A 322 15.53 -14.71 4.62
N GLU A 323 16.01 -15.86 5.10
CA GLU A 323 17.41 -16.29 4.93
C GLU A 323 17.79 -16.53 3.46
N ARG A 324 16.78 -16.83 2.62
CA ARG A 324 16.97 -17.06 1.18
C ARG A 324 16.76 -15.79 0.34
N LEU A 325 16.26 -14.69 0.89
CA LEU A 325 16.03 -13.44 0.16
C LEU A 325 17.31 -12.87 -0.47
N MET A 326 18.46 -13.11 0.15
CA MET A 326 19.77 -12.66 -0.36
C MET A 326 20.37 -13.57 -1.44
N GLN A 327 19.77 -14.73 -1.67
CA GLN A 327 20.18 -15.67 -2.70
C GLN A 327 19.38 -15.40 -3.99
N GLU A 328 19.84 -15.97 -5.09
CA GLU A 328 19.11 -15.93 -6.35
C GLU A 328 17.76 -16.66 -6.21
N HIS A 329 16.67 -15.97 -6.50
CA HIS A 329 15.31 -16.49 -6.44
C HIS A 329 14.42 -15.87 -7.50
N ASP A 330 13.40 -16.61 -7.91
CA ASP A 330 12.38 -16.09 -8.82
C ASP A 330 11.49 -15.07 -8.10
N SER A 331 11.12 -14.00 -8.80
CA SER A 331 10.15 -13.03 -8.30
C SER A 331 8.75 -13.63 -8.33
N LYS A 332 8.10 -13.71 -7.17
CA LYS A 332 6.69 -14.15 -7.02
C LYS A 332 5.87 -12.99 -6.44
N PRO A 333 5.46 -12.02 -7.29
CA PRO A 333 4.74 -10.86 -6.80
C PRO A 333 3.37 -11.25 -6.27
N GLN A 334 2.99 -10.66 -5.13
CA GLN A 334 1.66 -10.82 -4.55
C GLN A 334 0.57 -10.19 -5.43
N ASN A 335 0.93 -9.14 -6.19
CA ASN A 335 0.07 -8.46 -7.14
C ASN A 335 0.71 -8.52 -8.55
N PRO A 336 0.54 -9.65 -9.28
CA PRO A 336 1.22 -9.88 -10.55
C PRO A 336 0.78 -8.95 -11.69
N ILE A 337 -0.47 -8.44 -11.67
CA ILE A 337 -0.93 -7.48 -12.69
C ILE A 337 -0.23 -6.14 -12.47
N ILE A 338 -0.22 -5.62 -11.23
CA ILE A 338 0.48 -4.40 -10.86
C ILE A 338 1.97 -4.55 -11.18
N ALA A 339 2.60 -5.65 -10.76
CA ALA A 339 4.01 -5.92 -11.03
C ALA A 339 4.35 -5.93 -12.52
N ASN A 340 3.49 -6.54 -13.37
CA ASN A 340 3.68 -6.58 -14.81
C ASN A 340 3.65 -5.17 -15.45
N VAL A 341 2.75 -4.30 -15.02
CA VAL A 341 2.69 -2.91 -15.52
C VAL A 341 3.91 -2.12 -15.07
N LEU A 342 4.29 -2.22 -13.80
CA LEU A 342 5.48 -1.56 -13.25
C LEU A 342 6.77 -2.08 -13.92
N TYR A 343 6.83 -3.37 -14.25
CA TYR A 343 7.92 -3.94 -15.04
C TYR A 343 7.96 -3.36 -16.45
N LYS A 344 6.81 -3.37 -17.17
CA LYS A 344 6.72 -2.82 -18.52
C LYS A 344 7.11 -1.35 -18.59
N SER A 345 6.78 -0.56 -17.56
CA SER A 345 7.14 0.85 -17.44
C SER A 345 8.54 1.11 -16.84
N LYS A 346 9.37 0.07 -16.65
CA LYS A 346 10.73 0.18 -16.08
C LYS A 346 10.79 0.77 -14.65
N ILE A 347 9.70 0.74 -13.94
CA ILE A 347 9.63 1.15 -12.54
C ILE A 347 10.14 0.03 -11.63
N LEU A 348 9.74 -1.21 -11.92
CA LEU A 348 10.16 -2.42 -11.21
C LEU A 348 11.19 -3.20 -12.03
N GLU A 349 12.22 -3.72 -11.37
CA GLU A 349 13.14 -4.68 -11.99
C GLU A 349 12.56 -6.10 -11.95
N SER A 350 12.95 -6.96 -12.90
CA SER A 350 12.55 -8.36 -12.94
C SER A 350 13.64 -9.28 -12.36
N TRP A 351 13.30 -10.56 -12.20
CA TRP A 351 14.25 -11.62 -11.86
C TRP A 351 14.78 -11.57 -10.42
N GLY A 352 14.02 -11.04 -9.45
CA GLY A 352 14.45 -11.02 -8.05
C GLY A 352 15.67 -10.13 -7.75
N ARG A 353 16.11 -9.30 -8.70
CA ARG A 353 17.31 -8.44 -8.57
C ARG A 353 17.13 -7.25 -7.64
N GLY A 354 15.90 -6.89 -7.28
CA GLY A 354 15.63 -5.70 -6.47
C GLY A 354 16.34 -5.71 -5.12
N ILE A 355 16.33 -6.86 -4.44
CA ILE A 355 17.04 -7.03 -3.16
C ILE A 355 18.55 -6.90 -3.35
N GLY A 356 19.10 -7.53 -4.39
CA GLY A 356 20.51 -7.40 -4.75
C GLY A 356 20.90 -5.95 -5.02
N THR A 357 20.07 -5.21 -5.75
CA THR A 357 20.28 -3.77 -6.00
C THR A 357 20.36 -2.96 -4.72
N MET A 358 19.45 -3.19 -3.75
CA MET A 358 19.49 -2.51 -2.45
C MET A 358 20.78 -2.80 -1.69
N VAL A 359 21.22 -4.06 -1.67
CA VAL A 359 22.44 -4.51 -0.99
C VAL A 359 23.68 -3.91 -1.65
N ASP A 360 23.78 -3.98 -2.99
CA ASP A 360 24.94 -3.50 -3.74
C ASP A 360 25.10 -1.98 -3.65
N GLU A 361 23.99 -1.23 -3.72
CA GLU A 361 24.03 0.22 -3.57
C GLU A 361 24.45 0.63 -2.14
N CYS A 362 23.98 -0.05 -1.10
CA CYS A 362 24.45 0.21 0.25
C CYS A 362 25.94 -0.13 0.42
N LYS A 363 26.41 -1.27 -0.09
CA LYS A 363 27.82 -1.66 -0.08
C LYS A 363 28.71 -0.66 -0.83
N ARG A 364 28.25 -0.15 -1.97
CA ARG A 364 28.98 0.82 -2.80
C ARG A 364 29.34 2.09 -2.01
N VAL A 365 28.49 2.51 -1.09
CA VAL A 365 28.71 3.71 -0.27
C VAL A 365 29.24 3.38 1.14
N GLY A 366 29.53 2.12 1.44
CA GLY A 366 30.05 1.67 2.73
C GLY A 366 29.03 1.61 3.85
N LEU A 367 27.74 1.52 3.53
CA LEU A 367 26.66 1.32 4.50
C LEU A 367 26.51 -0.16 4.88
N PRO A 368 25.96 -0.47 6.07
CA PRO A 368 25.56 -1.82 6.42
C PRO A 368 24.55 -2.40 5.42
N THR A 369 24.57 -3.71 5.27
CA THR A 369 23.55 -4.43 4.48
C THR A 369 22.16 -4.17 5.05
N PRO A 370 21.15 -3.86 4.22
CA PRO A 370 19.79 -3.68 4.68
C PRO A 370 19.25 -4.94 5.38
N GLU A 371 18.50 -4.76 6.46
CA GLU A 371 17.87 -5.85 7.22
C GLU A 371 16.42 -6.01 6.76
N PHE A 372 16.04 -7.24 6.43
CA PHE A 372 14.67 -7.61 6.04
C PHE A 372 14.00 -8.33 7.19
N ASN A 373 12.77 -7.95 7.52
CA ASN A 373 12.06 -8.47 8.67
C ASN A 373 10.60 -8.74 8.35
N THR A 374 9.96 -9.66 9.10
CA THR A 374 8.52 -9.91 9.06
C THR A 374 8.01 -10.34 10.44
N ASP A 375 6.75 -10.04 10.73
CA ASP A 375 6.01 -10.55 11.89
C ASP A 375 4.81 -11.44 11.48
N GLY A 376 4.77 -11.85 10.20
CA GLY A 376 3.68 -12.65 9.62
C GLY A 376 2.52 -11.81 9.07
N ASN A 377 2.40 -10.54 9.44
CA ASN A 377 1.38 -9.61 8.92
C ASN A 377 2.00 -8.43 8.16
N PHE A 378 3.23 -8.10 8.51
CA PHE A 378 3.97 -6.99 7.93
C PHE A 378 5.34 -7.46 7.47
N VAL A 379 5.84 -6.78 6.44
CA VAL A 379 7.22 -6.87 5.97
C VAL A 379 7.85 -5.49 6.10
N TRP A 380 9.10 -5.42 6.57
CA TRP A 380 9.81 -4.14 6.59
C TRP A 380 11.31 -4.31 6.33
N VAL A 381 11.86 -3.25 5.73
CA VAL A 381 13.30 -3.13 5.44
C VAL A 381 13.87 -2.03 6.32
N VAL A 382 15.03 -2.28 6.90
CA VAL A 382 15.77 -1.33 7.75
C VAL A 382 17.11 -0.99 7.09
N PHE A 383 17.30 0.28 6.79
CA PHE A 383 18.57 0.85 6.32
C PHE A 383 19.24 1.58 7.48
N LYS A 384 20.36 1.08 7.97
CA LYS A 384 21.13 1.71 9.06
C LYS A 384 22.16 2.67 8.52
N TYR A 385 22.32 3.81 9.20
CA TYR A 385 23.43 4.72 8.91
C TYR A 385 24.75 4.15 9.41
N ASN A 386 25.85 4.56 8.81
CA ASN A 386 27.17 4.22 9.33
C ASN A 386 27.41 5.04 10.61
N ARG A 387 27.75 4.41 11.73
CA ARG A 387 28.02 5.10 13.01
C ARG A 387 29.04 6.24 12.89
N SER A 388 29.97 6.12 11.92
CA SER A 388 30.94 7.19 11.63
C SER A 388 30.30 8.46 11.04
N SER A 389 29.19 8.34 10.28
CA SER A 389 28.48 9.49 9.69
C SER A 389 27.58 10.20 10.72
N VAL A 390 27.01 9.45 11.67
CA VAL A 390 26.20 10.01 12.77
C VAL A 390 27.09 10.81 13.73
N VAL A 391 28.28 10.32 14.02
CA VAL A 391 29.27 11.04 14.85
C VAL A 391 29.73 12.34 14.16
N ASN A 392 29.92 12.32 12.84
CA ASN A 392 30.26 13.52 12.08
C ASN A 392 29.13 14.55 12.05
N THR A 393 27.85 14.14 12.03
CA THR A 393 26.71 15.06 12.08
C THR A 393 26.55 15.67 13.48
N GLN A 394 26.73 14.86 14.53
CA GLN A 394 26.75 15.35 15.92
C GLN A 394 27.96 16.24 16.20
N GLN A 395 29.15 15.88 15.68
CA GLN A 395 30.36 16.71 15.80
C GLN A 395 30.22 18.01 14.98
N ALA A 396 29.61 17.97 13.78
CA ALA A 396 29.35 19.18 12.99
C ALA A 396 28.35 20.11 13.70
N THR A 397 27.30 19.55 14.31
CA THR A 397 26.33 20.33 15.11
C THR A 397 26.94 20.84 16.39
N GLN A 398 27.78 20.06 17.09
CA GLN A 398 28.53 20.50 18.27
C GLN A 398 29.58 21.55 17.92
N GLN A 399 30.27 21.43 16.79
CA GLN A 399 31.21 22.44 16.29
C GLN A 399 30.49 23.73 15.87
N ALA A 400 29.34 23.63 15.16
CA ALA A 400 28.54 24.79 14.81
C ALA A 400 28.06 25.53 16.07
N THR A 401 27.58 24.81 17.07
CA THR A 401 27.19 25.36 18.38
C THR A 401 28.37 26.02 19.07
N LYS A 402 29.58 25.43 19.01
CA LYS A 402 30.81 26.03 19.57
C LYS A 402 31.18 27.35 18.89
N PHE A 403 31.16 27.40 17.56
CA PHE A 403 31.45 28.63 16.80
C PHE A 403 30.42 29.74 17.04
N VAL A 404 29.15 29.39 17.16
CA VAL A 404 28.08 30.33 17.53
C VAL A 404 28.27 30.83 18.96
N GLN A 405 28.67 29.98 19.91
CA GLN A 405 28.97 30.38 21.29
C GLN A 405 30.20 31.32 21.36
N GLU A 406 31.26 31.04 20.62
CA GLU A 406 32.43 31.94 20.50
C GLU A 406 32.00 33.30 19.94
N LEU A 407 31.14 33.32 18.93
CA LEU A 407 30.63 34.58 18.36
C LEU A 407 29.79 35.37 19.39
N ILE A 408 28.88 34.71 20.10
CA ILE A 408 28.03 35.28 21.13
C ILE A 408 28.90 35.89 22.25
N SER A 409 29.94 35.19 22.71
CA SER A 409 30.82 35.66 23.76
C SER A 409 31.61 36.90 23.37
N VAL A 410 31.98 37.03 22.09
CA VAL A 410 32.72 38.20 21.58
C VAL A 410 31.81 39.39 21.34
N VAL A 411 30.60 39.15 20.78
CA VAL A 411 29.64 40.25 20.52
C VAL A 411 29.11 40.83 21.83
N ASN A 412 28.84 39.96 22.81
CA ASN A 412 28.39 40.32 24.15
C ASN A 412 27.31 41.44 24.10
N THR A 413 27.53 42.59 24.79
CA THR A 413 26.58 43.69 24.88
C THR A 413 26.84 44.80 23.87
N ASN A 414 27.79 44.63 22.97
CA ASN A 414 28.22 45.66 22.03
C ASN A 414 27.73 45.46 20.60
N GLU A 415 27.82 46.49 19.77
CA GLU A 415 27.50 46.41 18.34
C GLU A 415 28.81 46.43 17.53
N TYR A 416 29.03 45.37 16.75
CA TYR A 416 30.24 45.25 15.94
C TYR A 416 29.94 45.04 14.46
N SER A 417 30.81 45.58 13.60
CA SER A 417 30.84 45.23 12.18
C SER A 417 31.46 43.82 11.96
N VAL A 418 31.24 43.22 10.79
CA VAL A 418 31.89 41.95 10.40
C VAL A 418 33.40 42.00 10.58
N LYS A 419 34.05 43.12 10.20
CA LYS A 419 35.50 43.31 10.29
C LYS A 419 35.99 43.33 11.73
N GLU A 420 35.27 43.98 12.62
CA GLU A 420 35.59 44.06 14.06
C GLU A 420 35.42 42.67 14.72
N ILE A 421 34.32 41.96 14.44
CA ILE A 421 34.09 40.62 14.99
C ILE A 421 35.19 39.66 14.54
N MET A 422 35.52 39.68 13.24
CA MET A 422 36.60 38.81 12.71
C MET A 422 37.96 39.14 13.35
N SER A 423 38.24 40.42 13.61
CA SER A 423 39.47 40.82 14.31
C SER A 423 39.50 40.26 15.73
N LEU A 424 38.41 40.38 16.49
CA LEU A 424 38.27 39.86 17.85
C LEU A 424 38.40 38.34 17.90
N LEU A 425 37.85 37.62 16.91
CA LEU A 425 37.96 36.17 16.77
C LEU A 425 39.29 35.71 16.11
N LYS A 426 40.18 36.69 15.73
CA LYS A 426 41.43 36.43 15.02
C LYS A 426 41.26 35.63 13.71
N LEU A 427 40.18 35.85 13.00
CA LEU A 427 39.84 35.19 11.75
C LEU A 427 40.23 36.05 10.54
N LYS A 428 40.79 35.42 9.51
CA LYS A 428 41.21 36.07 8.26
C LYS A 428 40.27 35.78 7.08
N ASP A 429 39.62 34.61 7.08
CA ASP A 429 38.74 34.17 6.00
C ASP A 429 37.29 34.65 6.25
N ARG A 430 36.87 35.67 5.48
CA ARG A 430 35.54 36.28 5.59
C ARG A 430 34.44 35.34 5.13
N VAL A 431 34.68 34.52 4.10
CA VAL A 431 33.66 33.62 3.56
C VAL A 431 33.35 32.52 4.57
N ASN A 432 34.41 31.97 5.14
CA ASN A 432 34.29 30.96 6.19
C ASN A 432 33.63 31.56 7.47
N PHE A 433 34.02 32.76 7.88
CA PHE A 433 33.39 33.44 9.01
C PHE A 433 31.89 33.62 8.81
N LEU A 434 31.46 34.15 7.65
CA LEU A 434 30.03 34.35 7.36
C LEU A 434 29.27 33.04 7.41
N LYS A 435 29.81 32.00 6.79
CA LYS A 435 29.14 30.70 6.70
C LYS A 435 29.07 29.93 8.02
N THR A 436 30.15 30.01 8.82
CA THR A 436 30.31 29.11 9.99
C THR A 436 29.89 29.77 11.31
N TYR A 437 30.01 31.10 11.41
CA TYR A 437 29.72 31.84 12.63
C TYR A 437 28.47 32.72 12.51
N LEU A 438 28.43 33.61 11.52
CA LEU A 438 27.43 34.70 11.48
C LEU A 438 26.08 34.24 10.93
N THR A 439 26.04 33.47 9.83
CA THR A 439 24.77 33.03 9.23
C THR A 439 23.99 32.10 10.17
N PRO A 440 24.59 31.07 10.79
CA PRO A 440 23.87 30.24 11.75
C PRO A 440 23.33 31.04 12.94
N ALA A 441 24.09 31.97 13.48
CA ALA A 441 23.64 32.79 14.60
C ALA A 441 22.49 33.75 14.24
N LEU A 442 22.42 34.23 12.98
CA LEU A 442 21.29 35.00 12.46
C LEU A 442 20.05 34.10 12.22
N GLU A 443 20.21 32.92 11.65
CA GLU A 443 19.14 31.96 11.40
C GLU A 443 18.51 31.45 12.70
N GLU A 444 19.31 31.21 13.73
CA GLU A 444 18.85 30.87 15.07
C GLU A 444 18.25 32.05 15.84
N GLY A 445 18.31 33.25 15.29
CA GLY A 445 17.79 34.46 15.90
C GLY A 445 18.54 34.87 17.17
N LEU A 446 19.83 34.55 17.31
CA LEU A 446 20.68 34.88 18.45
C LEU A 446 21.37 36.25 18.27
N ILE A 447 21.56 36.62 17.01
CA ILE A 447 22.13 37.91 16.59
C ILE A 447 21.16 38.61 15.65
N SER A 448 21.11 39.95 15.70
CA SER A 448 20.33 40.80 14.80
C SER A 448 21.21 41.78 14.05
N MET A 449 20.74 42.19 12.88
CA MET A 449 21.35 43.23 12.07
C MET A 449 20.84 44.61 12.49
N LYS A 450 21.71 45.63 12.56
CA LYS A 450 21.31 47.00 12.80
C LYS A 450 20.45 47.56 11.65
N TYR A 451 20.76 47.19 10.41
CA TYR A 451 20.01 47.57 9.22
C TYR A 451 19.47 46.33 8.49
N PRO A 452 18.41 45.69 9.00
CA PRO A 452 17.92 44.41 8.44
C PRO A 452 17.32 44.58 7.03
N LYS A 453 16.75 45.75 6.70
CA LYS A 453 16.22 46.08 5.37
C LYS A 453 17.30 46.37 4.31
N ASN A 454 18.54 46.62 4.74
CA ASN A 454 19.69 46.85 3.86
C ASN A 454 20.92 46.09 4.38
N PRO A 455 21.06 44.78 4.15
CA PRO A 455 22.17 43.98 4.66
C PRO A 455 23.56 44.41 4.18
N LYS A 456 23.64 45.18 3.07
CA LYS A 456 24.88 45.69 2.48
C LYS A 456 25.18 47.13 2.89
N HIS A 457 24.47 47.67 3.88
CA HIS A 457 24.70 49.05 4.36
C HIS A 457 26.14 49.21 4.82
N PRO A 458 26.85 50.30 4.44
CA PRO A 458 28.26 50.53 4.83
C PRO A 458 28.49 50.56 6.35
N GLY A 459 27.50 51.00 7.12
CA GLY A 459 27.51 51.03 8.58
C GLY A 459 26.86 49.83 9.24
N GLN A 460 26.73 48.69 8.54
CA GLN A 460 26.11 47.49 9.10
C GLN A 460 26.85 46.97 10.32
N LYS A 461 26.12 46.78 11.41
CA LYS A 461 26.59 46.18 12.66
C LYS A 461 25.67 45.09 13.13
N TYR A 462 26.20 44.21 13.96
CA TYR A 462 25.53 43.05 14.50
C TYR A 462 25.54 43.13 16.03
N MET A 463 24.41 42.73 16.65
CA MET A 463 24.20 42.78 18.10
C MET A 463 23.45 41.55 18.56
N LEU A 464 23.59 41.16 19.83
CA LEU A 464 22.82 40.09 20.41
C LEU A 464 21.34 40.44 20.53
N THR A 465 20.47 39.50 20.25
CA THR A 465 19.05 39.55 20.61
C THR A 465 18.85 39.20 22.09
N GLU A 466 17.65 39.37 22.62
CA GLU A 466 17.34 38.92 23.99
C GLU A 466 17.58 37.40 24.16
N LYS A 467 17.31 36.61 23.12
CA LYS A 467 17.60 35.18 23.07
C LYS A 467 19.10 34.89 23.12
N GLY A 468 19.91 35.67 22.37
CA GLY A 468 21.37 35.58 22.40
C GLY A 468 21.96 35.94 23.74
N LYS A 469 21.47 37.02 24.39
CA LYS A 469 21.90 37.46 25.73
C LYS A 469 21.60 36.41 26.81
N ALA A 470 20.51 35.67 26.70
CA ALA A 470 20.15 34.61 27.63
C ALA A 470 21.16 33.43 27.64
N LEU A 471 21.94 33.26 26.56
CA LEU A 471 22.95 32.20 26.42
C LEU A 471 24.34 32.65 26.96
N LEU A 472 24.51 33.91 27.38
CA LEU A 472 25.74 34.43 28.04
C LEU A 472 25.80 34.08 29.54
N LYS A 473 24.72 33.50 30.10
CA LYS A 473 24.68 33.02 31.47
C LYS A 473 25.10 31.57 31.47
#